data_b22268e4b76fb97690cf93f75a23bf3f
#
_entry.id   b22268e4b76fb97690cf93f75a23bf3f
#
_cell.length_a   1.000
_cell.length_b   1.000
_cell.length_c   1.000
_cell.angle_alpha   90.00
_cell.angle_beta   90.00
_cell.angle_gamma   90.00
#
_symmetry.space_group_name_H-M   'P 1'
#
loop_
_entity.id
_entity.type
_entity.pdbx_description
1 polymer ?
#
loop_
_entity_poly.entity_id
_entity_poly.type
_entity_poly.pdbx_seq_one_letter_code
_entity_poly.pdbx_strand_id
1 'polypeptide(L)'
;FKIENPSGHHALCAGLKDDIDVTINGHTGYYCAGMNQKASVTVHGNVGTGVAENMMSGNVFVKGNASQSAGATGHGGNLVIDGDASSRCGISMKGINIIVKGSVGHMSAFMAQKGNLIIFGDADEDLGDSIYEAKIFVKGKVKSLGADCVEKKMDDKSINAVSYTHLRAHETGN
;
A
#
# COMPACT_ATOMS: atom_id res chain seq x y z
N PHE A 1 -15.29 15.25 3.82
CA PHE A 1 -15.62 15.53 2.42
C PHE A 1 -16.06 14.24 1.72
N LYS A 2 -16.97 14.38 0.72
CA LYS A 2 -17.41 13.25 -0.11
C LYS A 2 -17.27 13.57 -1.58
N ILE A 3 -16.81 12.60 -2.37
CA ILE A 3 -16.75 12.64 -3.83
C ILE A 3 -17.61 11.48 -4.33
N GLU A 4 -18.67 11.82 -5.06
CA GLU A 4 -19.58 10.84 -5.64
C GLU A 4 -19.30 10.66 -7.14
N ASN A 5 -19.37 9.41 -7.61
CA ASN A 5 -19.22 9.06 -9.03
C ASN A 5 -17.94 9.63 -9.67
N PRO A 6 -16.75 9.32 -9.17
CA PRO A 6 -15.50 9.88 -9.67
C PRO A 6 -15.17 9.47 -11.11
N SER A 7 -15.84 8.46 -11.66
CA SER A 7 -15.74 8.04 -13.07
C SER A 7 -14.31 7.82 -13.58
N GLY A 8 -13.43 7.31 -12.72
CA GLY A 8 -12.03 7.06 -13.09
C GLY A 8 -11.15 8.31 -13.21
N HIS A 9 -11.55 9.46 -12.68
CA HIS A 9 -10.74 10.67 -12.72
C HIS A 9 -9.39 10.46 -12.03
N HIS A 10 -8.35 11.09 -12.61
CA HIS A 10 -6.96 11.02 -12.11
C HIS A 10 -6.69 12.04 -11.01
N ALA A 11 -5.66 11.80 -10.23
CA ALA A 11 -5.10 12.68 -9.21
C ALA A 11 -6.12 13.19 -8.16
N LEU A 12 -7.20 12.46 -7.96
CA LEU A 12 -8.15 12.80 -6.89
C LEU A 12 -7.44 12.76 -5.54
N CYS A 13 -7.67 13.78 -4.70
CA CYS A 13 -7.06 13.90 -3.37
C CYS A 13 -5.51 13.90 -3.37
N ALA A 14 -4.88 14.28 -4.48
CA ALA A 14 -3.43 14.40 -4.53
C ALA A 14 -2.95 15.66 -3.78
N GLY A 15 -1.85 15.52 -3.00
CA GLY A 15 -1.18 16.63 -2.32
C GLY A 15 -1.94 17.22 -1.13
N LEU A 16 -2.85 16.48 -0.52
CA LEU A 16 -3.59 16.95 0.67
C LEU A 16 -2.64 17.15 1.85
N LYS A 17 -2.66 18.36 2.43
CA LYS A 17 -1.78 18.77 3.53
C LYS A 17 -2.47 18.85 4.89
N ASP A 18 -3.79 18.96 4.88
CA ASP A 18 -4.58 19.13 6.09
C ASP A 18 -5.07 17.79 6.64
N ASP A 19 -5.34 17.77 7.94
CA ASP A 19 -5.93 16.62 8.63
C ASP A 19 -7.44 16.62 8.37
N ILE A 20 -7.82 16.02 7.26
CA ILE A 20 -9.21 15.93 6.79
C ILE A 20 -9.55 14.51 6.37
N ASP A 21 -10.83 14.16 6.51
CA ASP A 21 -11.38 12.90 6.01
C ASP A 21 -12.05 13.11 4.66
N VAL A 22 -11.69 12.27 3.68
CA VAL A 22 -12.29 12.27 2.35
C VAL A 22 -12.78 10.85 2.02
N THR A 23 -14.03 10.75 1.62
CA THR A 23 -14.63 9.50 1.14
C THR A 23 -14.92 9.64 -0.36
N ILE A 24 -14.46 8.68 -1.15
CA ILE A 24 -14.69 8.62 -2.59
C ILE A 24 -15.57 7.40 -2.88
N ASN A 25 -16.78 7.61 -3.38
CA ASN A 25 -17.73 6.56 -3.72
C ASN A 25 -17.67 6.23 -5.21
N GLY A 26 -16.80 5.29 -5.57
CA GLY A 26 -16.58 4.82 -6.93
C GLY A 26 -15.09 4.59 -7.25
N HIS A 27 -14.83 4.20 -8.50
CA HIS A 27 -13.49 3.90 -8.99
C HIS A 27 -12.72 5.18 -9.33
N THR A 28 -11.42 5.23 -8.99
CA THR A 28 -10.53 6.33 -9.32
C THR A 28 -9.52 5.94 -10.40
N GLY A 29 -9.00 6.94 -11.11
CA GLY A 29 -7.89 6.77 -12.03
C GLY A 29 -6.52 6.79 -11.36
N TYR A 30 -5.51 7.28 -12.07
CA TYR A 30 -4.11 7.28 -11.63
C TYR A 30 -3.85 8.29 -10.52
N TYR A 31 -2.87 7.99 -9.65
CA TYR A 31 -2.31 8.89 -8.63
C TYR A 31 -3.32 9.39 -7.59
N CYS A 32 -4.37 8.60 -7.32
CA CYS A 32 -5.29 8.90 -6.23
C CYS A 32 -4.54 8.98 -4.89
N ALA A 33 -4.80 10.03 -4.12
CA ALA A 33 -4.14 10.34 -2.85
C ALA A 33 -2.59 10.38 -2.93
N GLY A 34 -2.03 10.60 -4.10
CA GLY A 34 -0.58 10.81 -4.25
C GLY A 34 -0.10 12.01 -3.43
N MET A 35 1.12 11.95 -2.90
CA MET A 35 1.74 13.01 -2.09
C MET A 35 0.90 13.44 -0.86
N ASN A 36 0.01 12.58 -0.37
CA ASN A 36 -0.78 12.85 0.82
C ASN A 36 0.12 13.07 2.04
N GLN A 37 -0.17 14.10 2.86
CA GLN A 37 0.63 14.43 4.02
C GLN A 37 -0.07 14.14 5.35
N LYS A 38 -1.39 14.35 5.45
CA LYS A 38 -2.10 14.18 6.73
C LYS A 38 -3.49 13.59 6.58
N ALA A 39 -4.11 13.72 5.41
CA ALA A 39 -5.49 13.34 5.21
C ALA A 39 -5.71 11.83 5.37
N SER A 40 -6.94 11.48 5.72
CA SER A 40 -7.48 10.12 5.65
C SER A 40 -8.40 10.03 4.43
N VAL A 41 -8.02 9.20 3.46
CA VAL A 41 -8.75 9.04 2.19
C VAL A 41 -9.28 7.61 2.09
N THR A 42 -10.59 7.45 2.00
CA THR A 42 -11.25 6.14 1.80
C THR A 42 -11.87 6.07 0.41
N VAL A 43 -11.50 5.06 -0.37
CA VAL A 43 -12.03 4.81 -1.71
C VAL A 43 -12.91 3.56 -1.70
N HIS A 44 -14.21 3.73 -1.88
CA HIS A 44 -15.17 2.63 -2.06
C HIS A 44 -15.20 2.18 -3.52
N GLY A 45 -14.09 1.60 -3.99
CA GLY A 45 -13.92 1.16 -5.36
C GLY A 45 -12.48 0.73 -5.64
N ASN A 46 -12.19 0.44 -6.91
CA ASN A 46 -10.84 0.14 -7.37
C ASN A 46 -10.07 1.44 -7.65
N VAL A 47 -8.76 1.38 -7.58
CA VAL A 47 -7.89 2.50 -7.86
C VAL A 47 -6.92 2.21 -8.99
N GLY A 48 -6.61 3.24 -9.77
CA GLY A 48 -5.65 3.15 -10.86
C GLY A 48 -4.20 3.10 -10.39
N THR A 49 -3.27 3.18 -11.33
CA THR A 49 -1.81 3.15 -11.08
C THR A 49 -1.38 4.27 -10.15
N GLY A 50 -0.47 3.96 -9.22
CA GLY A 50 0.18 4.96 -8.37
C GLY A 50 -0.69 5.51 -7.25
N VAL A 51 -1.67 4.74 -6.75
CA VAL A 51 -2.39 5.14 -5.54
C VAL A 51 -1.40 5.38 -4.37
N ALA A 52 -1.55 6.48 -3.65
CA ALA A 52 -0.66 6.89 -2.55
C ALA A 52 0.82 7.01 -2.94
N GLU A 53 1.13 7.23 -4.22
CA GLU A 53 2.51 7.47 -4.67
C GLU A 53 3.10 8.70 -3.97
N ASN A 54 4.36 8.61 -3.52
CA ASN A 54 5.04 9.64 -2.73
C ASN A 54 4.28 10.10 -1.46
N MET A 55 3.44 9.25 -0.90
CA MET A 55 2.73 9.56 0.33
C MET A 55 3.71 9.86 1.46
N MET A 56 3.53 10.97 2.16
CA MET A 56 4.41 11.41 3.24
C MET A 56 3.92 10.93 4.61
N SER A 57 2.61 10.97 4.84
CA SER A 57 1.94 10.45 6.04
C SER A 57 0.42 10.40 5.84
N GLY A 58 -0.36 10.15 6.90
CA GLY A 58 -1.81 10.00 6.84
C GLY A 58 -2.23 8.57 6.51
N ASN A 59 -3.47 8.40 6.04
CA ASN A 59 -4.02 7.07 5.78
C ASN A 59 -4.75 7.04 4.44
N VAL A 60 -4.60 5.94 3.70
CA VAL A 60 -5.35 5.68 2.47
C VAL A 60 -5.95 4.28 2.55
N PHE A 61 -7.26 4.18 2.40
CA PHE A 61 -8.02 2.93 2.44
C PHE A 61 -8.68 2.68 1.10
N VAL A 62 -8.35 1.57 0.45
CA VAL A 62 -8.93 1.11 -0.81
C VAL A 62 -9.79 -0.10 -0.52
N LYS A 63 -11.10 0.00 -0.70
CA LYS A 63 -12.06 -1.08 -0.46
C LYS A 63 -12.14 -2.09 -1.61
N GLY A 64 -11.51 -1.82 -2.74
CA GLY A 64 -11.36 -2.68 -3.90
C GLY A 64 -9.91 -3.07 -4.15
N ASN A 65 -9.59 -3.25 -5.43
CA ASN A 65 -8.24 -3.59 -5.90
C ASN A 65 -7.45 -2.33 -6.27
N ALA A 66 -6.13 -2.45 -6.22
CA ALA A 66 -5.21 -1.44 -6.70
C ALA A 66 -4.45 -1.93 -7.95
N SER A 67 -4.28 -1.03 -8.91
CA SER A 67 -3.46 -1.26 -10.09
C SER A 67 -1.96 -1.21 -9.75
N GLN A 68 -1.10 -1.05 -10.73
CA GLN A 68 0.35 -1.08 -10.58
C GLN A 68 0.88 0.02 -9.67
N SER A 69 2.03 -0.24 -9.03
CA SER A 69 2.80 0.74 -8.28
C SER A 69 2.06 1.39 -7.11
N ALA A 70 1.15 0.66 -6.47
CA ALA A 70 0.49 1.13 -5.26
C ALA A 70 1.52 1.43 -4.16
N GLY A 71 1.44 2.63 -3.55
CA GLY A 71 2.37 3.07 -2.50
C GLY A 71 3.81 3.31 -2.96
N ALA A 72 4.03 3.45 -4.27
CA ALA A 72 5.37 3.70 -4.83
C ALA A 72 6.05 4.89 -4.14
N THR A 73 7.33 4.74 -3.81
CA THR A 73 8.17 5.78 -3.21
C THR A 73 7.62 6.41 -1.91
N GLY A 74 6.60 5.83 -1.30
CA GLY A 74 5.97 6.35 -0.09
C GLY A 74 6.92 6.43 1.09
N HIS A 75 6.94 7.58 1.78
CA HIS A 75 7.84 7.90 2.88
C HIS A 75 7.26 7.54 4.25
N GLY A 76 5.95 7.52 4.38
CA GLY A 76 5.29 7.23 5.65
C GLY A 76 3.78 7.13 5.52
N GLY A 77 3.11 6.90 6.64
CA GLY A 77 1.67 6.66 6.68
C GLY A 77 1.28 5.22 6.39
N ASN A 78 -0.02 5.00 6.17
CA ASN A 78 -0.56 3.67 5.95
C ASN A 78 -1.39 3.63 4.67
N LEU A 79 -1.13 2.65 3.81
CA LEU A 79 -1.96 2.29 2.67
C LEU A 79 -2.56 0.90 2.92
N VAL A 80 -3.87 0.80 2.97
CA VAL A 80 -4.60 -0.45 3.17
C VAL A 80 -5.42 -0.75 1.93
N ILE A 81 -5.24 -1.93 1.36
CA ILE A 81 -5.95 -2.42 0.17
C ILE A 81 -6.70 -3.69 0.58
N ASP A 82 -8.04 -3.63 0.54
CA ASP A 82 -8.88 -4.78 0.94
C ASP A 82 -8.88 -5.90 -0.12
N GLY A 83 -8.63 -5.57 -1.39
CA GLY A 83 -8.47 -6.52 -2.49
C GLY A 83 -7.01 -6.82 -2.81
N ASP A 84 -6.75 -7.09 -4.09
CA ASP A 84 -5.43 -7.36 -4.64
C ASP A 84 -4.70 -6.07 -5.03
N ALA A 85 -3.37 -6.12 -5.01
CA ALA A 85 -2.53 -5.12 -5.65
C ALA A 85 -1.76 -5.76 -6.82
N SER A 86 -1.67 -5.03 -7.92
CA SER A 86 -0.96 -5.50 -9.10
C SER A 86 0.56 -5.44 -8.93
N SER A 87 1.30 -5.49 -10.02
CA SER A 87 2.75 -5.48 -10.04
C SER A 87 3.36 -4.23 -9.40
N ARG A 88 4.57 -4.37 -8.86
CA ARG A 88 5.37 -3.29 -8.29
C ARG A 88 4.69 -2.55 -7.12
N CYS A 89 3.83 -3.24 -6.37
CA CYS A 89 3.30 -2.71 -5.13
C CYS A 89 4.46 -2.40 -4.16
N GLY A 90 4.53 -1.17 -3.64
CA GLY A 90 5.62 -0.73 -2.76
C GLY A 90 6.98 -0.55 -3.44
N ILE A 91 7.02 -0.41 -4.77
CA ILE A 91 8.28 -0.10 -5.47
C ILE A 91 8.97 1.12 -4.85
N SER A 92 10.26 0.99 -4.54
CA SER A 92 11.10 2.04 -3.97
C SER A 92 10.53 2.71 -2.73
N MET A 93 9.67 2.03 -1.96
CA MET A 93 9.11 2.58 -0.72
C MET A 93 10.20 2.97 0.27
N LYS A 94 9.98 4.06 1.03
CA LYS A 94 10.96 4.72 1.89
C LYS A 94 10.51 4.86 3.34
N GLY A 95 9.46 4.12 3.76
CA GLY A 95 8.96 4.16 5.13
C GLY A 95 7.45 3.96 5.28
N ILE A 96 6.69 3.97 4.21
CA ILE A 96 5.25 3.68 4.21
C ILE A 96 4.98 2.25 4.72
N ASN A 97 3.84 2.07 5.38
CA ASN A 97 3.28 0.75 5.64
C ASN A 97 2.20 0.44 4.61
N ILE A 98 2.33 -0.66 3.92
CA ILE A 98 1.37 -1.13 2.94
C ILE A 98 0.79 -2.46 3.42
N ILE A 99 -0.53 -2.55 3.49
CA ILE A 99 -1.25 -3.76 3.87
C ILE A 99 -2.14 -4.15 2.70
N VAL A 100 -1.92 -5.33 2.14
CA VAL A 100 -2.74 -5.91 1.08
C VAL A 100 -3.42 -7.15 1.63
N LYS A 101 -4.76 -7.11 1.73
CA LYS A 101 -5.54 -8.28 2.23
C LYS A 101 -5.64 -9.40 1.19
N GLY A 102 -5.53 -9.07 -0.10
CA GLY A 102 -5.39 -10.01 -1.20
C GLY A 102 -3.93 -10.32 -1.53
N SER A 103 -3.68 -10.60 -2.80
CA SER A 103 -2.39 -10.98 -3.36
C SER A 103 -1.68 -9.78 -4.03
N VAL A 104 -0.39 -9.92 -4.29
CA VAL A 104 0.40 -8.91 -5.00
C VAL A 104 1.03 -9.50 -6.27
N GLY A 105 1.15 -8.65 -7.30
CA GLY A 105 1.78 -9.00 -8.56
C GLY A 105 3.32 -8.99 -8.51
N HIS A 106 3.94 -9.33 -9.65
CA HIS A 106 5.38 -9.48 -9.77
C HIS A 106 6.15 -8.21 -9.41
N MET A 107 7.41 -8.39 -9.00
CA MET A 107 8.33 -7.31 -8.61
C MET A 107 7.77 -6.38 -7.53
N SER A 108 6.87 -6.86 -6.68
CA SER A 108 6.42 -6.07 -5.52
C SER A 108 7.58 -5.85 -4.55
N ALA A 109 7.64 -4.66 -3.94
CA ALA A 109 8.77 -4.15 -3.15
C ALA A 109 10.11 -4.08 -3.89
N PHE A 110 10.10 -3.96 -5.24
CA PHE A 110 11.33 -3.71 -6.01
C PHE A 110 12.05 -2.46 -5.51
N MET A 111 13.37 -2.58 -5.23
CA MET A 111 14.21 -1.50 -4.68
C MET A 111 13.64 -0.84 -3.41
N ALA A 112 12.86 -1.57 -2.63
CA ALA A 112 12.27 -1.06 -1.40
C ALA A 112 13.36 -0.75 -0.37
N GLN A 113 13.39 0.49 0.12
CA GLN A 113 14.45 0.97 1.01
C GLN A 113 14.09 0.78 2.48
N LYS A 114 12.85 1.13 2.87
CA LYS A 114 12.38 1.08 4.26
C LYS A 114 10.86 0.99 4.30
N GLY A 115 10.32 0.49 5.41
CA GLY A 115 8.88 0.34 5.61
C GLY A 115 8.46 -1.12 5.63
N ASN A 116 7.15 -1.34 5.67
CA ASN A 116 6.60 -2.68 5.77
C ASN A 116 5.59 -2.93 4.65
N LEU A 117 5.72 -4.07 3.97
CA LEU A 117 4.71 -4.59 3.05
C LEU A 117 4.14 -5.88 3.67
N ILE A 118 2.85 -5.87 4.01
CA ILE A 118 2.15 -6.99 4.64
C ILE A 118 1.13 -7.53 3.65
N ILE A 119 1.24 -8.81 3.29
CA ILE A 119 0.45 -9.49 2.25
C ILE A 119 -0.26 -10.67 2.90
N PHE A 120 -1.60 -10.66 2.85
CA PHE A 120 -2.39 -11.79 3.38
C PHE A 120 -2.66 -12.87 2.34
N GLY A 121 -2.64 -12.54 1.06
CA GLY A 121 -2.70 -13.47 -0.07
C GLY A 121 -1.32 -13.95 -0.49
N ASP A 122 -1.19 -14.26 -1.77
CA ASP A 122 0.03 -14.76 -2.39
C ASP A 122 0.88 -13.61 -2.97
N ALA A 123 2.18 -13.86 -3.14
CA ALA A 123 3.08 -12.98 -3.85
C ALA A 123 3.63 -13.67 -5.11
N ASP A 124 3.61 -12.94 -6.22
CA ASP A 124 4.09 -13.41 -7.51
C ASP A 124 5.63 -13.37 -7.61
N GLU A 125 6.18 -13.47 -8.81
CA GLU A 125 7.63 -13.57 -9.09
C GLU A 125 8.40 -12.32 -8.65
N ASP A 126 9.67 -12.53 -8.30
CA ASP A 126 10.68 -11.52 -8.01
C ASP A 126 10.30 -10.57 -6.88
N LEU A 127 9.66 -11.12 -5.83
CA LEU A 127 9.30 -10.35 -4.64
C LEU A 127 10.55 -9.79 -3.95
N GLY A 128 10.57 -8.47 -3.74
CA GLY A 128 11.64 -7.79 -3.01
C GLY A 128 12.97 -7.74 -3.75
N ASP A 129 12.96 -7.79 -5.08
CA ASP A 129 14.20 -7.65 -5.84
C ASP A 129 14.94 -6.34 -5.48
N SER A 130 16.24 -6.42 -5.25
CA SER A 130 17.09 -5.29 -4.85
C SER A 130 16.61 -4.56 -3.58
N ILE A 131 16.06 -5.31 -2.63
CA ILE A 131 15.57 -4.76 -1.35
C ILE A 131 16.73 -4.34 -0.44
N TYR A 132 16.50 -3.29 0.39
CA TYR A 132 17.45 -2.82 1.41
C TYR A 132 17.00 -3.19 2.83
N GLU A 133 16.41 -2.24 3.56
CA GLU A 133 15.98 -2.41 4.96
C GLU A 133 14.47 -2.63 5.11
N ALA A 134 13.72 -2.56 4.01
CA ALA A 134 12.29 -2.82 4.05
C ALA A 134 11.99 -4.27 4.46
N LYS A 135 10.83 -4.47 5.07
CA LYS A 135 10.37 -5.80 5.51
C LYS A 135 9.12 -6.19 4.75
N ILE A 136 9.09 -7.44 4.32
CA ILE A 136 7.94 -8.04 3.65
C ILE A 136 7.43 -9.19 4.50
N PHE A 137 6.12 -9.20 4.76
CA PHE A 137 5.45 -10.27 5.51
C PHE A 137 4.38 -10.89 4.60
N VAL A 138 4.48 -12.19 4.36
CA VAL A 138 3.54 -12.90 3.48
C VAL A 138 2.90 -14.04 4.27
N LYS A 139 1.57 -14.07 4.28
CA LYS A 139 0.82 -15.18 4.88
C LYS A 139 0.59 -16.32 3.87
N GLY A 140 0.41 -15.97 2.60
CA GLY A 140 0.20 -16.92 1.51
C GLY A 140 1.50 -17.51 0.96
N LYS A 141 1.49 -17.91 -0.29
CA LYS A 141 2.63 -18.49 -1.00
C LYS A 141 3.44 -17.40 -1.69
N VAL A 142 4.75 -17.59 -1.76
CA VAL A 142 5.66 -16.76 -2.55
C VAL A 142 6.13 -17.58 -3.75
N LYS A 143 5.95 -17.07 -4.96
CA LYS A 143 6.32 -17.78 -6.18
C LYS A 143 7.83 -17.76 -6.40
N SER A 144 8.47 -16.59 -6.26
CA SER A 144 9.93 -16.47 -6.19
C SER A 144 10.34 -15.21 -5.43
N LEU A 145 11.52 -15.23 -4.83
CA LEU A 145 12.17 -14.06 -4.28
C LEU A 145 13.08 -13.44 -5.35
N GLY A 146 13.12 -12.11 -5.37
CA GLY A 146 14.07 -11.38 -6.20
C GLY A 146 15.49 -11.39 -5.61
N ALA A 147 16.44 -10.80 -6.34
CA ALA A 147 17.82 -10.67 -5.88
C ALA A 147 17.88 -9.89 -4.55
N ASP A 148 18.79 -10.29 -3.65
CA ASP A 148 19.00 -9.71 -2.32
C ASP A 148 17.85 -9.89 -1.32
N CYS A 149 16.72 -10.46 -1.70
CA CYS A 149 15.64 -10.80 -0.79
C CYS A 149 15.88 -12.17 -0.15
N VAL A 150 15.90 -12.22 1.17
CA VAL A 150 16.14 -13.46 1.91
C VAL A 150 15.01 -13.73 2.90
N GLU A 151 14.58 -14.99 2.95
CA GLU A 151 13.60 -15.43 3.93
C GLU A 151 14.23 -15.49 5.34
N LYS A 152 13.51 -14.98 6.33
CA LYS A 152 13.88 -15.06 7.74
C LYS A 152 12.70 -15.53 8.58
N LYS A 153 13.01 -16.26 9.64
CA LYS A 153 12.00 -16.58 10.67
C LYS A 153 11.53 -15.29 11.34
N MET A 154 10.24 -15.21 11.61
CA MET A 154 9.66 -14.09 12.34
C MET A 154 10.18 -14.08 13.78
N ASP A 155 10.67 -12.94 14.22
CA ASP A 155 11.02 -12.66 15.62
C ASP A 155 9.88 -11.87 16.31
N ASP A 156 9.95 -11.71 17.63
CA ASP A 156 8.92 -11.00 18.41
C ASP A 156 8.73 -9.54 17.95
N LYS A 157 9.79 -8.89 17.47
CA LYS A 157 9.72 -7.52 16.92
C LYS A 157 8.92 -7.49 15.62
N SER A 158 9.09 -8.50 14.79
CA SER A 158 8.36 -8.66 13.53
C SER A 158 6.88 -8.96 13.77
N ILE A 159 6.57 -9.84 14.73
CA ILE A 159 5.21 -10.16 15.15
C ILE A 159 4.51 -8.89 15.67
N ASN A 160 5.16 -8.12 16.53
CA ASN A 160 4.63 -6.87 17.06
C ASN A 160 4.40 -5.82 15.96
N ALA A 161 5.31 -5.70 14.99
CA ALA A 161 5.15 -4.76 13.87
C ALA A 161 3.92 -5.10 13.03
N VAL A 162 3.69 -6.37 12.71
CA VAL A 162 2.51 -6.83 11.96
C VAL A 162 1.23 -6.58 12.76
N SER A 163 1.21 -6.96 14.04
CA SER A 163 0.05 -6.78 14.92
C SER A 163 -0.32 -5.31 15.09
N TYR A 164 0.65 -4.43 15.33
CA TYR A 164 0.42 -2.99 15.48
C TYR A 164 -0.12 -2.35 14.21
N THR A 165 0.44 -2.71 13.07
CA THR A 165 0.01 -2.18 11.76
C THR A 165 -1.40 -2.67 11.42
N HIS A 166 -1.71 -3.93 11.75
CA HIS A 166 -3.04 -4.52 11.53
C HIS A 166 -4.12 -3.86 12.41
N LEU A 167 -3.83 -3.62 13.69
CA LEU A 167 -4.76 -2.97 14.62
C LEU A 167 -5.08 -1.55 14.17
N ARG A 168 -4.09 -0.75 13.78
CA ARG A 168 -4.33 0.61 13.25
C ARG A 168 -5.17 0.62 11.98
N ALA A 169 -5.04 -0.38 11.12
CA ALA A 169 -5.85 -0.51 9.92
C ALA A 169 -7.34 -0.78 10.22
N HIS A 170 -7.66 -1.33 11.39
CA HIS A 170 -9.04 -1.59 11.83
C HIS A 170 -9.66 -0.42 12.60
N GLU A 171 -8.89 0.33 13.38
CA GLU A 171 -9.40 1.42 14.21
C GLU A 171 -9.86 2.64 13.41
N THR A 172 -9.37 2.82 12.20
CA THR A 172 -9.68 3.96 11.33
C THR A 172 -10.66 3.64 10.20
N GLY A 173 -11.20 2.43 10.15
CA GLY A 173 -12.06 1.92 9.08
C GLY A 173 -13.55 1.78 9.42
N ASN A 174 -14.02 2.38 10.52
CA ASN A 174 -15.45 2.42 10.90
C ASN A 174 -16.12 3.71 10.44
#